data_48802637effe59d8c727f44105c769ca
#
_entry.id   48802637effe59d8c727f44105c769ca
#
_cell.length_a   1.000
_cell.length_b   1.000
_cell.length_c   1.000
_cell.angle_alpha   90.00
_cell.angle_beta   90.00
_cell.angle_gamma   90.00
#
_symmetry.space_group_name_H-M   'P 1'
#
loop_
_entity.id
_entity.type
_entity.pdbx_description
1 polymer ?
#
loop_
_entity_poly.entity_id
_entity_poly.type
_entity_poly.pdbx_seq_one_letter_code
_entity_poly.pdbx_strand_id
1 'polypeptide(L)'
;MQSQFTDKAQNALAQAGRCARGLKQGYIGTEHILVGLLKEDTGVAAKVLADNGVEVDQVMEMIRDLIAFENGVAVKDKEGYSPRAARILEEAHRQAARFGQKQTGTEHLLLALIKEGENVAVRLLNTLGANVQKIYVDTLIAIGQDGNLYKEDLGKKG
;
A
#
# COMPACT_ATOMS: atom_id res chain seq x y z
N MET A 1 12.72 0.84 -22.79
CA MET A 1 11.49 1.47 -22.27
C MET A 1 11.58 1.58 -20.77
N GLN A 2 11.36 2.78 -20.27
CA GLN A 2 11.34 2.96 -18.83
C GLN A 2 9.99 2.48 -18.27
N SER A 3 10.05 1.77 -17.16
CA SER A 3 8.85 1.40 -16.44
C SER A 3 8.15 2.65 -15.92
N GLN A 4 6.82 2.58 -15.77
CA GLN A 4 6.04 3.61 -15.10
C GLN A 4 6.34 3.67 -13.60
N PHE A 5 6.94 2.62 -13.04
CA PHE A 5 7.29 2.54 -11.62
C PHE A 5 8.78 2.75 -11.42
N THR A 6 9.15 3.41 -10.32
CA THR A 6 10.55 3.48 -9.90
C THR A 6 11.06 2.07 -9.56
N ASP A 7 12.39 1.91 -9.49
CA ASP A 7 12.98 0.62 -9.11
C ASP A 7 12.48 0.15 -7.75
N LYS A 8 12.34 1.06 -6.79
CA LYS A 8 11.85 0.71 -5.46
C LYS A 8 10.39 0.28 -5.51
N ALA A 9 9.56 0.97 -6.29
CA ALA A 9 8.16 0.58 -6.44
C ALA A 9 8.03 -0.78 -7.13
N GLN A 10 8.86 -1.03 -8.15
CA GLN A 10 8.90 -2.34 -8.82
C GLN A 10 9.26 -3.44 -7.81
N ASN A 11 10.25 -3.19 -6.97
CA ASN A 11 10.64 -4.15 -5.93
C ASN A 11 9.51 -4.37 -4.94
N ALA A 12 8.84 -3.31 -4.50
CA ALA A 12 7.71 -3.43 -3.57
C ALA A 12 6.60 -4.29 -4.18
N LEU A 13 6.26 -4.07 -5.44
CA LEU A 13 5.23 -4.84 -6.11
C LEU A 13 5.65 -6.30 -6.36
N ALA A 14 6.94 -6.54 -6.64
CA ALA A 14 7.45 -7.90 -6.73
C ALA A 14 7.35 -8.62 -5.39
N GLN A 15 7.67 -7.94 -4.29
CA GLN A 15 7.51 -8.48 -2.94
C GLN A 15 6.04 -8.76 -2.62
N ALA A 16 5.14 -7.87 -3.07
CA ALA A 16 3.71 -8.10 -2.91
C ALA A 16 3.27 -9.40 -3.59
N GLY A 17 3.75 -9.64 -4.81
CA GLY A 17 3.45 -10.87 -5.52
C GLY A 17 3.99 -12.10 -4.81
N ARG A 18 5.22 -12.03 -4.30
CA ARG A 18 5.79 -13.12 -3.52
C ARG A 18 5.00 -13.40 -2.25
N CYS A 19 4.54 -12.33 -1.59
CA CYS A 19 3.72 -12.46 -0.38
C CYS A 19 2.42 -13.20 -0.70
N ALA A 20 1.72 -12.78 -1.75
CA ALA A 20 0.45 -13.41 -2.13
C ALA A 20 0.66 -14.89 -2.46
N ARG A 21 1.69 -15.22 -3.24
CA ARG A 21 1.99 -16.61 -3.60
C ARG A 21 2.39 -17.44 -2.37
N GLY A 22 3.21 -16.87 -1.49
CA GLY A 22 3.62 -17.55 -0.26
C GLY A 22 2.46 -17.87 0.66
N LEU A 23 1.42 -17.04 0.65
CA LEU A 23 0.21 -17.23 1.41
C LEU A 23 -0.85 -18.01 0.64
N LYS A 24 -0.54 -18.45 -0.57
CA LYS A 24 -1.45 -19.21 -1.45
C LYS A 24 -2.73 -18.44 -1.77
N GLN A 25 -2.58 -17.13 -1.95
CA GLN A 25 -3.68 -16.27 -2.35
C GLN A 25 -3.69 -16.15 -3.87
N GLY A 26 -4.89 -16.16 -4.45
CA GLY A 26 -5.03 -16.14 -5.90
C GLY A 26 -4.77 -14.78 -6.52
N TYR A 27 -4.94 -13.71 -5.75
CA TYR A 27 -4.73 -12.34 -6.22
C TYR A 27 -3.69 -11.63 -5.38
N ILE A 28 -3.07 -10.62 -5.99
CA ILE A 28 -2.31 -9.64 -5.23
C ILE A 28 -3.30 -8.56 -4.80
N GLY A 29 -3.61 -8.54 -3.51
CA GLY A 29 -4.54 -7.56 -2.94
C GLY A 29 -3.82 -6.36 -2.35
N THR A 30 -4.60 -5.42 -1.82
CA THR A 30 -4.03 -4.23 -1.20
C THR A 30 -3.18 -4.57 0.03
N GLU A 31 -3.56 -5.60 0.78
CA GLU A 31 -2.79 -6.08 1.94
C GLU A 31 -1.41 -6.58 1.53
N HIS A 32 -1.30 -7.22 0.38
CA HIS A 32 -0.01 -7.69 -0.12
C HIS A 32 0.85 -6.52 -0.61
N ILE A 33 0.23 -5.49 -1.18
CA ILE A 33 0.95 -4.28 -1.56
C ILE A 33 1.53 -3.62 -0.31
N LEU A 34 0.76 -3.54 0.79
CA LEU A 34 1.27 -3.00 2.05
C LEU A 34 2.51 -3.77 2.53
N VAL A 35 2.44 -5.10 2.52
CA VAL A 35 3.59 -5.94 2.88
C VAL A 35 4.77 -5.66 1.95
N GLY A 36 4.50 -5.53 0.66
CA GLY A 36 5.56 -5.23 -0.32
C GLY A 36 6.25 -3.91 -0.03
N LEU A 37 5.48 -2.88 0.31
CA LEU A 37 6.05 -1.58 0.68
C LEU A 37 6.97 -1.70 1.89
N LEU A 38 6.57 -2.48 2.88
CA LEU A 38 7.38 -2.71 4.08
C LEU A 38 8.63 -3.53 3.78
N LYS A 39 8.51 -4.57 2.98
CA LYS A 39 9.65 -5.47 2.67
C LYS A 39 10.66 -4.83 1.75
N GLU A 40 10.26 -3.91 0.92
CA GLU A 40 11.18 -3.15 0.08
C GLU A 40 12.19 -2.40 0.96
N ASP A 41 11.74 -1.83 2.07
CA ASP A 41 12.55 -1.38 3.21
C ASP A 41 13.38 -0.11 2.99
N THR A 42 13.53 0.41 1.78
CA THR A 42 14.40 1.57 1.52
C THR A 42 13.69 2.81 1.00
N GLY A 43 12.45 2.66 0.54
CA GLY A 43 11.70 3.78 -0.04
C GLY A 43 11.02 4.65 1.00
N VAL A 44 10.43 5.74 0.53
CA VAL A 44 9.71 6.67 1.40
C VAL A 44 8.59 5.97 2.15
N ALA A 45 7.83 5.09 1.47
CA ALA A 45 6.72 4.39 2.13
C ALA A 45 7.21 3.55 3.30
N ALA A 46 8.28 2.77 3.10
CA ALA A 46 8.84 1.93 4.16
C ALA A 46 9.26 2.77 5.36
N LYS A 47 9.93 3.90 5.09
CA LYS A 47 10.39 4.78 6.15
C LYS A 47 9.22 5.39 6.93
N VAL A 48 8.23 5.92 6.23
CA VAL A 48 7.07 6.54 6.89
C VAL A 48 6.31 5.52 7.71
N LEU A 49 6.10 4.32 7.17
CA LEU A 49 5.39 3.26 7.88
C LEU A 49 6.17 2.85 9.15
N ALA A 50 7.47 2.66 9.03
CA ALA A 50 8.31 2.32 10.18
C ALA A 50 8.29 3.40 11.24
N ASP A 51 8.38 4.66 10.83
CA ASP A 51 8.33 5.81 11.74
C ASP A 51 6.98 5.89 12.47
N ASN A 52 5.94 5.30 11.90
CA ASN A 52 4.62 5.24 12.52
C ASN A 52 4.34 3.90 13.21
N GLY A 53 5.37 3.12 13.45
CA GLY A 53 5.27 1.89 14.25
C GLY A 53 4.71 0.69 13.54
N VAL A 54 4.64 0.71 12.22
CA VAL A 54 4.12 -0.41 11.45
C VAL A 54 5.25 -1.37 11.12
N GLU A 55 5.13 -2.62 11.58
CA GLU A 55 6.14 -3.64 11.38
C GLU A 55 5.59 -4.75 10.49
N VAL A 56 6.43 -5.25 9.58
CA VAL A 56 6.01 -6.24 8.59
C VAL A 56 5.52 -7.53 9.25
N ASP A 57 6.16 -7.96 10.32
CA ASP A 57 5.79 -9.22 10.99
C ASP A 57 4.39 -9.13 11.61
N GLN A 58 4.03 -7.97 12.16
CA GLN A 58 2.69 -7.75 12.69
C GLN A 58 1.64 -7.79 11.58
N VAL A 59 1.92 -7.14 10.47
CA VAL A 59 1.00 -7.13 9.33
C VAL A 59 0.83 -8.55 8.78
N MET A 60 1.93 -9.30 8.63
CA MET A 60 1.88 -10.67 8.15
C MET A 60 1.05 -11.57 9.05
N GLU A 61 1.24 -11.43 10.38
CA GLU A 61 0.47 -12.21 11.34
C GLU A 61 -1.03 -11.94 11.21
N MET A 62 -1.40 -10.66 11.09
CA MET A 62 -2.80 -10.28 10.91
C MET A 62 -3.39 -10.84 9.62
N ILE A 63 -2.61 -10.84 8.54
CA ILE A 63 -3.07 -11.41 7.27
C ILE A 63 -3.31 -12.91 7.42
N ARG A 64 -2.38 -13.62 8.10
CA ARG A 64 -2.55 -15.06 8.35
C ARG A 64 -3.80 -15.35 9.18
N ASP A 65 -4.04 -14.53 10.20
CA ASP A 65 -5.24 -14.67 11.03
C ASP A 65 -6.51 -14.44 10.21
N LEU A 66 -6.49 -13.46 9.33
CA LEU A 66 -7.63 -13.17 8.47
C LEU A 66 -7.91 -14.33 7.52
N ILE A 67 -6.87 -14.90 6.92
CA ILE A 67 -7.01 -16.06 6.03
C ILE A 67 -7.57 -17.25 6.80
N ALA A 68 -7.05 -17.51 8.01
CA ALA A 68 -7.52 -18.62 8.85
C ALA A 68 -9.00 -18.43 9.21
N PHE A 69 -9.40 -17.19 9.54
CA PHE A 69 -10.78 -16.86 9.87
C PHE A 69 -11.72 -17.13 8.68
N GLU A 70 -11.26 -16.87 7.48
CA GLU A 70 -12.03 -17.08 6.27
C GLU A 70 -12.02 -18.54 5.80
N ASN A 71 -11.48 -19.45 6.62
CA ASN A 71 -11.38 -20.90 6.34
C ASN A 71 -10.49 -21.26 5.16
N GLY A 72 -9.57 -20.37 4.82
CA GLY A 72 -8.60 -20.67 3.80
C GLY A 72 -9.21 -21.11 2.48
N VAL A 73 -10.37 -20.54 2.11
CA VAL A 73 -10.99 -20.90 0.84
C VAL A 73 -9.96 -20.68 -0.26
N ALA A 74 -9.50 -21.79 -0.84
CA ALA A 74 -8.56 -21.72 -1.93
C ALA A 74 -9.23 -21.02 -3.09
N VAL A 75 -8.86 -19.77 -3.31
CA VAL A 75 -9.30 -19.06 -4.49
C VAL A 75 -8.55 -19.68 -5.66
N LYS A 76 -9.29 -20.14 -6.66
CA LYS A 76 -8.70 -20.69 -7.85
C LYS A 76 -7.69 -19.72 -8.43
N ASP A 77 -6.66 -20.27 -9.05
CA ASP A 77 -5.59 -19.53 -9.71
C ASP A 77 -6.11 -18.36 -10.50
N LYS A 78 -6.11 -17.20 -9.88
CA LYS A 78 -6.34 -15.95 -10.57
C LYS A 78 -5.05 -15.18 -10.47
N GLU A 79 -4.49 -14.86 -11.61
CA GLU A 79 -3.25 -14.13 -11.67
C GLU A 79 -3.52 -12.65 -11.62
N GLY A 80 -2.50 -11.91 -11.20
CA GLY A 80 -2.52 -10.47 -11.22
C GLY A 80 -3.13 -9.86 -9.98
N TYR A 81 -3.43 -8.58 -10.10
CA TYR A 81 -3.95 -7.79 -8.99
C TYR A 81 -5.45 -7.96 -8.86
N SER A 82 -5.94 -7.89 -7.62
CA SER A 82 -7.38 -7.79 -7.41
C SER A 82 -7.90 -6.52 -8.09
N PRO A 83 -9.21 -6.45 -8.40
CA PRO A 83 -9.76 -5.22 -9.01
C PRO A 83 -9.48 -3.98 -8.17
N ARG A 84 -9.58 -4.08 -6.86
CA ARG A 84 -9.32 -2.95 -5.99
C ARG A 84 -7.83 -2.57 -6.01
N ALA A 85 -6.95 -3.56 -5.96
CA ALA A 85 -5.51 -3.29 -6.05
C ALA A 85 -5.15 -2.64 -7.38
N ALA A 86 -5.74 -3.10 -8.48
CA ALA A 86 -5.52 -2.48 -9.79
C ALA A 86 -5.92 -1.01 -9.78
N ARG A 87 -7.04 -0.66 -9.15
CA ARG A 87 -7.45 0.74 -9.02
C ARG A 87 -6.47 1.56 -8.20
N ILE A 88 -5.88 0.94 -7.17
CA ILE A 88 -4.84 1.60 -6.36
C ILE A 88 -3.63 1.93 -7.22
N LEU A 89 -3.20 1.01 -8.08
CA LEU A 89 -2.08 1.29 -8.98
C LEU A 89 -2.37 2.47 -9.91
N GLU A 90 -3.59 2.53 -10.45
CA GLU A 90 -4.00 3.64 -11.29
C GLU A 90 -4.00 4.96 -10.51
N GLU A 91 -4.53 4.94 -9.29
CA GLU A 91 -4.54 6.13 -8.44
C GLU A 91 -3.10 6.56 -8.09
N ALA A 92 -2.21 5.60 -7.88
CA ALA A 92 -0.80 5.91 -7.61
C ALA A 92 -0.17 6.66 -8.78
N HIS A 93 -0.46 6.25 -10.01
CA HIS A 93 0.03 6.97 -11.19
C HIS A 93 -0.54 8.39 -11.25
N ARG A 94 -1.79 8.59 -10.87
CA ARG A 94 -2.39 9.93 -10.81
C ARG A 94 -1.70 10.80 -9.76
N GLN A 95 -1.34 10.21 -8.61
CA GLN A 95 -0.61 10.95 -7.57
C GLN A 95 0.78 11.35 -8.06
N ALA A 96 1.48 10.46 -8.75
CA ALA A 96 2.79 10.80 -9.30
C ALA A 96 2.67 11.96 -10.30
N ALA A 97 1.71 11.89 -11.20
CA ALA A 97 1.48 12.95 -12.18
C ALA A 97 1.10 14.27 -11.50
N ARG A 98 0.22 14.19 -10.49
CA ARG A 98 -0.19 15.36 -9.70
C ARG A 98 1.00 16.12 -9.13
N PHE A 99 2.00 15.40 -8.67
CA PHE A 99 3.19 15.99 -8.05
C PHE A 99 4.36 16.12 -9.03
N GLY A 100 4.10 16.04 -10.33
CA GLY A 100 5.11 16.32 -11.34
C GLY A 100 6.17 15.24 -11.50
N GLN A 101 5.91 14.02 -11.04
CA GLN A 101 6.86 12.93 -11.13
C GLN A 101 6.62 12.11 -12.40
N LYS A 102 7.72 11.73 -13.07
CA LYS A 102 7.64 10.93 -14.30
C LYS A 102 7.40 9.47 -14.02
N GLN A 103 7.76 8.99 -12.83
CA GLN A 103 7.58 7.61 -12.42
C GLN A 103 6.84 7.55 -11.10
N THR A 104 6.09 6.46 -10.92
CA THR A 104 5.33 6.23 -9.71
C THR A 104 6.21 5.49 -8.70
N GLY A 105 6.39 6.09 -7.53
CA GLY A 105 7.20 5.54 -6.46
C GLY A 105 6.40 4.88 -5.36
N THR A 106 7.10 4.35 -4.37
CA THR A 106 6.45 3.73 -3.20
C THR A 106 5.57 4.74 -2.47
N GLU A 107 5.99 5.99 -2.41
CA GLU A 107 5.23 7.07 -1.78
C GLU A 107 3.86 7.26 -2.43
N HIS A 108 3.80 7.16 -3.74
CA HIS A 108 2.54 7.32 -4.46
C HIS A 108 1.62 6.13 -4.24
N LEU A 109 2.18 4.93 -4.14
CA LEU A 109 1.41 3.74 -3.79
C LEU A 109 0.80 3.88 -2.39
N LEU A 110 1.57 4.36 -1.43
CA LEU A 110 1.08 4.56 -0.07
C LEU A 110 -0.01 5.62 -0.01
N LEU A 111 0.18 6.76 -0.68
CA LEU A 111 -0.84 7.80 -0.76
C LEU A 111 -2.14 7.25 -1.36
N ALA A 112 -2.01 6.46 -2.43
CA ALA A 112 -3.17 5.89 -3.10
C ALA A 112 -3.95 4.93 -2.20
N LEU A 113 -3.25 4.07 -1.45
CA LEU A 113 -3.89 3.15 -0.51
C LEU A 113 -4.73 3.90 0.51
N ILE A 114 -4.16 4.92 1.12
CA ILE A 114 -4.83 5.66 2.19
C ILE A 114 -5.94 6.54 1.64
N LYS A 115 -5.71 7.18 0.49
CA LYS A 115 -6.72 8.05 -0.11
C LYS A 115 -7.97 7.26 -0.49
N GLU A 116 -7.81 6.09 -1.07
CA GLU A 116 -8.94 5.23 -1.40
C GLU A 116 -9.67 4.79 -0.13
N GLY A 117 -8.93 4.38 0.87
CA GLY A 117 -9.41 4.19 2.24
C GLY A 117 -10.32 2.98 2.50
N GLU A 118 -10.90 2.40 1.48
CA GLU A 118 -11.89 1.33 1.59
C GLU A 118 -11.26 -0.02 1.22
N ASN A 119 -10.10 -0.32 1.81
CA ASN A 119 -9.35 -1.51 1.44
C ASN A 119 -8.79 -2.23 2.66
N VAL A 120 -8.37 -3.47 2.45
CA VAL A 120 -7.85 -4.31 3.53
C VAL A 120 -6.60 -3.71 4.14
N ALA A 121 -5.71 -3.13 3.33
CA ALA A 121 -4.48 -2.53 3.84
C ALA A 121 -4.79 -1.46 4.90
N VAL A 122 -5.72 -0.55 4.61
CA VAL A 122 -6.10 0.50 5.57
C VAL A 122 -6.74 -0.10 6.81
N ARG A 123 -7.59 -1.12 6.64
CA ARG A 123 -8.19 -1.79 7.80
C ARG A 123 -7.14 -2.43 8.70
N LEU A 124 -6.11 -3.03 8.12
CA LEU A 124 -5.01 -3.60 8.91
C LEU A 124 -4.26 -2.52 9.66
N LEU A 125 -3.97 -1.38 9.02
CA LEU A 125 -3.31 -0.27 9.67
C LEU A 125 -4.14 0.26 10.85
N ASN A 126 -5.44 0.42 10.64
CA ASN A 126 -6.34 0.87 11.71
C ASN A 126 -6.37 -0.14 12.87
N THR A 127 -6.44 -1.43 12.57
CA THR A 127 -6.47 -2.47 13.59
C THR A 127 -5.17 -2.52 14.40
N LEU A 128 -4.04 -2.23 13.76
CA LEU A 128 -2.76 -2.13 14.45
C LEU A 128 -2.67 -0.88 15.34
N GLY A 129 -3.63 0.02 15.23
CA GLY A 129 -3.59 1.27 15.98
C GLY A 129 -2.76 2.36 15.30
N ALA A 130 -2.35 2.17 14.05
CA ALA A 130 -1.60 3.18 13.33
C ALA A 130 -2.54 4.33 12.94
N ASN A 131 -1.98 5.53 12.96
CA ASN A 131 -2.72 6.73 12.57
C ASN A 131 -2.57 6.93 11.06
N VAL A 132 -3.56 6.48 10.29
CA VAL A 132 -3.47 6.54 8.82
C VAL A 132 -3.43 7.97 8.29
N GLN A 133 -4.12 8.89 8.94
CA GLN A 133 -4.05 10.30 8.56
C GLN A 133 -2.63 10.84 8.73
N LYS A 134 -2.00 10.52 9.86
CA LYS A 134 -0.62 10.94 10.11
C LYS A 134 0.34 10.33 9.08
N ILE A 135 0.14 9.05 8.74
CA ILE A 135 0.94 8.40 7.71
C ILE A 135 0.81 9.13 6.37
N TYR A 136 -0.41 9.52 6.02
CA TYR A 136 -0.66 10.29 4.79
C TYR A 136 0.07 11.63 4.82
N VAL A 137 -0.08 12.38 5.91
CA VAL A 137 0.58 13.68 6.08
C VAL A 137 2.10 13.54 6.03
N ASP A 138 2.63 12.54 6.76
CA ASP A 138 4.08 12.29 6.78
C ASP A 138 4.61 11.97 5.39
N THR A 139 3.83 11.23 4.59
CA THR A 139 4.21 10.91 3.23
C THR A 139 4.25 12.15 2.35
N LEU A 140 3.23 13.01 2.45
CA LEU A 140 3.20 14.28 1.71
C LEU A 140 4.42 15.12 2.05
N ILE A 141 4.72 15.26 3.34
CA ILE A 141 5.87 16.06 3.79
C ILE A 141 7.17 15.47 3.27
N ALA A 142 7.30 14.15 3.32
CA ALA A 142 8.52 13.46 2.87
C ALA A 142 8.83 13.71 1.40
N ILE A 143 7.80 13.96 0.58
CA ILE A 143 7.99 14.24 -0.84
C ILE A 143 7.95 15.73 -1.16
N GLY A 144 8.06 16.57 -0.14
CA GLY A 144 8.13 18.02 -0.31
C GLY A 144 6.80 18.70 -0.59
N GLN A 145 5.69 18.05 -0.26
CA GLN A 145 4.36 18.59 -0.50
C GLN A 145 3.75 19.14 0.78
N ASP A 146 2.71 19.96 0.64
CA ASP A 146 2.00 20.55 1.77
C ASP A 146 1.21 19.45 2.50
N GLY A 147 1.56 19.22 3.77
CA GLY A 147 0.85 18.23 4.59
C GLY A 147 -0.65 18.52 4.72
N ASN A 148 -1.06 19.79 4.61
CA ASN A 148 -2.47 20.17 4.73
C ASN A 148 -3.34 19.68 3.57
N LEU A 149 -2.73 19.17 2.51
CA LEU A 149 -3.50 18.56 1.42
C LEU A 149 -4.37 17.39 1.90
N TYR A 150 -4.02 16.77 3.04
CA TYR A 150 -4.83 15.69 3.59
C TYR A 150 -6.28 16.11 3.81
N LYS A 151 -6.52 17.38 4.11
CA LYS A 151 -7.87 17.89 4.38
C LYS A 151 -8.77 17.74 3.16
N GLU A 152 -8.25 18.05 1.98
CA GLU A 152 -8.99 17.86 0.74
C GLU A 152 -9.07 16.39 0.36
N ASP A 153 -7.95 15.68 0.52
CA ASP A 153 -7.84 14.31 0.03
C ASP A 153 -8.61 13.30 0.88
N LEU A 154 -8.65 13.51 2.20
CA LEU A 154 -9.28 12.58 3.15
C LEU A 154 -10.48 13.17 3.88
N GLY A 155 -10.59 14.47 3.93
CA GLY A 155 -11.51 15.16 4.83
C GLY A 155 -12.99 15.09 4.48
N LYS A 156 -13.34 14.62 3.28
CA LYS A 156 -14.74 14.59 2.85
C LYS A 156 -15.46 13.30 3.15
N LYS A 157 -14.83 12.42 3.88
CA LYS A 157 -15.45 11.17 4.31
C LYS A 157 -16.01 11.30 5.72
N GLY A 158 -16.51 12.46 5.99
CA GLY A 158 -17.08 12.71 7.30
C GLY A 158 -18.32 11.91 7.54
#